data_61cf536fdf05dae6211c1a0d2ec266a0
#
_entry.id   61cf536fdf05dae6211c1a0d2ec266a0
#
_cell.length_a   1.000
_cell.length_b   1.000
_cell.length_c   1.000
_cell.angle_alpha   90.00
_cell.angle_beta   90.00
_cell.angle_gamma   90.00
#
_symmetry.space_group_name_H-M   'P 1'
#
loop_
_entity.id
_entity.type
_entity.pdbx_description
1 polymer ?
#
loop_
_entity_poly.entity_id
_entity_poly.type
_entity_poly.pdbx_seq_one_letter_code
_entity_poly.pdbx_strand_id
1 'polypeptide(L)'
;MARSARLPLVIRSVAIAAVVAALCALSVPADASRPGHHQGDRAGTAVRAKKGAKHRAGRCRKRGRRHARARARARRCRKGPPSSLYWGASIGEQLTGTQAPWDMNAVTSFESMAGKQLSLIHFFAPFANCESSPCSFYDFPTKAMENVRQHGAIPFFSWSSQSIPAKVDQPDFQLSDVIAGTYDSYIRSFAESARAWGHPFFLRFNWEMNGDWFAWSEGANGNRAGEYVAAWRHVHDIFTAAGATNATWTWCPNVDFRNKLQSLDSVYPGDGYVDWTCLDGYNWGTNPASPQGWMSFDEIYQSTYHEIVDQIAPGKPMVIGETAATEQGGSKSAWIRKMLTNLPTAYPKVRGLVWFDRYDSNMDWPLQSSSSAASAFANGIQDHSYVPNRYSNLAAGPIPPPPTYTNTRLTSLRKRPGRRSRS
;
A
#
# COMPACT_ATOMS: atom_id res chain seq x y z
N MET A 1 19.23 -35.59 -50.61
CA MET A 1 17.91 -35.04 -50.21
C MET A 1 17.69 -35.42 -48.76
N ALA A 2 18.02 -34.54 -47.86
CA ALA A 2 17.83 -34.73 -46.41
C ALA A 2 16.89 -33.61 -45.91
N ARG A 3 15.67 -33.98 -45.53
CA ARG A 3 14.69 -33.06 -44.96
C ARG A 3 15.04 -32.82 -43.47
N SER A 4 15.43 -31.60 -43.17
CA SER A 4 15.58 -31.09 -41.84
C SER A 4 14.20 -30.86 -41.22
N ALA A 5 13.86 -31.64 -40.20
CA ALA A 5 12.70 -31.43 -39.36
C ALA A 5 13.01 -30.36 -38.32
N ARG A 6 12.35 -29.20 -38.41
CA ARG A 6 12.36 -28.19 -37.35
C ARG A 6 11.39 -28.62 -36.26
N LEU A 7 11.88 -28.86 -35.06
CA LEU A 7 11.06 -28.95 -33.85
C LEU A 7 10.50 -27.56 -33.51
N PRO A 8 9.26 -27.43 -33.09
CA PRO A 8 8.73 -26.18 -32.56
C PRO A 8 9.29 -25.94 -31.17
N LEU A 9 9.83 -24.74 -31.00
CA LEU A 9 10.26 -24.20 -29.70
C LEU A 9 9.03 -23.99 -28.84
N VAL A 10 8.76 -24.93 -27.93
CA VAL A 10 7.74 -24.76 -26.88
C VAL A 10 8.30 -23.75 -25.88
N ILE A 11 7.84 -22.52 -25.98
CA ILE A 11 8.06 -21.50 -24.95
C ILE A 11 7.26 -21.97 -23.73
N ARG A 12 7.95 -22.59 -22.77
CA ARG A 12 7.39 -22.82 -21.44
C ARG A 12 7.27 -21.45 -20.77
N SER A 13 6.06 -20.96 -20.69
CA SER A 13 5.70 -19.83 -19.82
C SER A 13 6.04 -20.22 -18.39
N VAL A 14 7.13 -19.68 -17.84
CA VAL A 14 7.46 -19.82 -16.43
C VAL A 14 6.44 -18.99 -15.68
N ALA A 15 5.48 -19.66 -15.07
CA ALA A 15 4.59 -19.05 -14.09
C ALA A 15 5.47 -18.59 -12.92
N ILE A 16 5.66 -17.27 -12.81
CA ILE A 16 6.24 -16.66 -11.61
C ILE A 16 5.15 -16.77 -10.56
N ALA A 17 5.20 -17.82 -9.75
CA ALA A 17 4.33 -17.98 -8.60
C ALA A 17 4.49 -16.75 -7.70
N ALA A 18 3.40 -16.11 -7.37
CA ALA A 18 3.38 -15.02 -6.41
C ALA A 18 3.86 -15.55 -5.05
N VAL A 19 4.97 -15.02 -4.62
CA VAL A 19 5.53 -15.34 -3.34
C VAL A 19 5.08 -14.28 -2.37
N VAL A 20 3.91 -14.50 -1.79
CA VAL A 20 3.57 -13.98 -0.48
C VAL A 20 3.40 -15.22 0.40
N ALA A 21 4.41 -15.50 1.21
CA ALA A 21 4.51 -16.72 1.99
C ALA A 21 3.37 -16.84 3.00
N ALA A 22 2.55 -17.85 2.85
CA ALA A 22 1.77 -18.39 3.93
C ALA A 22 2.70 -19.13 4.90
N LEU A 23 3.01 -18.52 6.03
CA LEU A 23 3.61 -19.20 7.18
C LEU A 23 3.02 -18.64 8.47
N CYS A 24 1.89 -19.22 8.87
CA CYS A 24 1.42 -19.21 10.24
C CYS A 24 0.83 -20.57 10.58
N ALA A 25 1.69 -21.52 10.90
CA ALA A 25 1.32 -22.70 11.67
C ALA A 25 2.56 -23.26 12.37
N LEU A 26 2.83 -22.84 13.58
CA LEU A 26 3.48 -23.67 14.59
C LEU A 26 2.92 -23.31 15.97
N SER A 27 2.32 -24.30 16.56
CA SER A 27 1.73 -24.44 17.86
C SER A 27 2.68 -24.10 19.02
N VAL A 28 2.14 -23.37 20.00
CA VAL A 28 2.73 -23.22 21.32
C VAL A 28 2.01 -24.18 22.26
N PRO A 29 2.70 -25.02 23.06
CA PRO A 29 2.05 -25.83 24.09
C PRO A 29 1.68 -24.97 25.31
N ALA A 30 0.47 -25.22 25.82
CA ALA A 30 0.00 -24.68 27.07
C ALA A 30 0.75 -25.35 28.25
N ASP A 31 1.17 -24.57 29.22
CA ASP A 31 1.42 -25.07 30.55
C ASP A 31 0.64 -24.29 31.60
N ALA A 32 -0.04 -25.05 32.47
CA ALA A 32 -0.96 -24.60 33.46
C ALA A 32 -0.27 -24.55 34.82
N SER A 33 -0.48 -23.49 35.57
CA SER A 33 -0.47 -23.57 37.04
C SER A 33 -1.17 -22.34 37.65
N ARG A 34 -2.30 -22.58 38.33
CA ARG A 34 -2.84 -21.81 39.47
C ARG A 34 -2.29 -22.45 40.76
N PRO A 35 -2.47 -21.89 41.99
CA PRO A 35 -3.50 -20.97 42.49
C PRO A 35 -3.00 -19.94 43.55
N GLY A 36 -3.94 -19.13 44.10
CA GLY A 36 -3.76 -18.49 45.41
C GLY A 36 -4.67 -17.31 45.72
N HIS A 37 -5.71 -17.56 46.46
CA HIS A 37 -6.61 -16.61 47.13
C HIS A 37 -5.91 -15.55 47.98
N HIS A 38 -6.50 -14.36 48.13
CA HIS A 38 -6.90 -13.81 49.43
C HIS A 38 -7.95 -12.70 49.31
N GLN A 39 -9.02 -12.86 50.13
CA GLN A 39 -10.06 -11.91 50.46
C GLN A 39 -9.55 -10.83 51.44
N GLY A 40 -10.20 -9.67 51.44
CA GLY A 40 -10.06 -8.66 52.49
C GLY A 40 -11.10 -7.54 52.37
N ASP A 41 -12.21 -7.70 53.05
CA ASP A 41 -13.28 -6.71 53.31
C ASP A 41 -12.79 -5.46 54.08
N ARG A 42 -13.50 -4.33 53.92
CA ARG A 42 -14.10 -3.41 54.90
C ARG A 42 -14.46 -2.06 54.27
N ALA A 43 -15.74 -1.78 54.11
CA ALA A 43 -16.65 -1.10 55.04
C ALA A 43 -16.36 0.43 55.22
N GLY A 44 -17.25 1.23 54.64
CA GLY A 44 -18.08 2.18 55.32
C GLY A 44 -17.56 3.61 55.50
N THR A 45 -18.22 4.58 54.89
CA THR A 45 -18.96 5.61 55.66
C THR A 45 -19.68 6.59 54.74
N ALA A 46 -20.97 6.71 54.95
CA ALA A 46 -21.81 7.74 54.36
C ALA A 46 -21.73 9.03 55.18
N VAL A 47 -21.64 10.19 54.52
CA VAL A 47 -21.99 11.49 55.13
C VAL A 47 -22.91 12.29 54.20
N ARG A 48 -23.91 12.77 54.81
CA ARG A 48 -25.17 13.41 54.47
C ARG A 48 -25.01 14.88 54.04
N ALA A 49 -25.88 15.26 53.10
CA ALA A 49 -26.59 16.54 52.98
C ALA A 49 -25.92 17.78 52.43
N LYS A 50 -26.52 18.42 51.44
CA LYS A 50 -27.45 19.55 51.61
C LYS A 50 -28.12 19.93 50.30
N LYS A 51 -29.43 20.11 50.36
CA LYS A 51 -30.29 20.73 49.34
C LYS A 51 -29.94 22.21 49.17
N GLY A 52 -29.92 22.66 47.91
CA GLY A 52 -30.02 24.10 47.60
C GLY A 52 -29.27 24.51 46.37
N ALA A 53 -29.89 24.54 45.20
CA ALA A 53 -29.69 25.45 44.06
C ALA A 53 -30.39 24.96 42.77
N LYS A 54 -31.73 24.94 42.83
CA LYS A 54 -32.52 24.95 41.59
C LYS A 54 -32.71 26.44 41.23
N HIS A 55 -31.97 27.00 40.28
CA HIS A 55 -32.35 28.14 39.41
C HIS A 55 -31.18 28.78 38.61
N ARG A 56 -30.21 28.04 38.13
CA ARG A 56 -29.24 28.57 37.16
C ARG A 56 -28.84 27.67 35.97
N ALA A 57 -29.50 26.51 35.82
CA ALA A 57 -29.10 25.54 34.79
C ALA A 57 -29.62 25.81 33.36
N GLY A 58 -30.57 26.71 33.19
CA GLY A 58 -31.25 26.92 31.89
C GLY A 58 -30.53 27.82 30.88
N ARG A 59 -29.68 28.77 31.33
CA ARG A 59 -28.99 29.70 30.42
C ARG A 59 -27.62 29.19 29.87
N CYS A 60 -26.94 28.33 30.59
CA CYS A 60 -25.66 27.78 30.12
C CYS A 60 -25.79 26.72 29.03
N ARG A 61 -26.89 25.94 28.98
CA ARG A 61 -27.09 24.90 27.96
C ARG A 61 -27.32 25.46 26.55
N LYS A 62 -27.93 26.66 26.41
CA LYS A 62 -28.13 27.28 25.09
C LYS A 62 -26.85 27.92 24.52
N ARG A 63 -25.92 28.41 25.35
CA ARG A 63 -24.62 28.93 24.90
C ARG A 63 -23.68 27.78 24.49
N GLY A 64 -23.60 26.68 25.22
CA GLY A 64 -22.77 25.52 24.88
C GLY A 64 -23.14 24.87 23.55
N ARG A 65 -24.44 24.78 23.22
CA ARG A 65 -24.89 24.22 21.93
C ARG A 65 -24.55 25.13 20.73
N ARG A 66 -24.52 26.47 20.89
CA ARG A 66 -24.09 27.39 19.84
C ARG A 66 -22.57 27.32 19.59
N HIS A 67 -21.75 27.21 20.62
CA HIS A 67 -20.29 27.04 20.49
C HIS A 67 -19.91 25.66 19.95
N ALA A 68 -20.61 24.58 20.32
CA ALA A 68 -20.40 23.24 19.77
C ALA A 68 -20.76 23.20 18.27
N ARG A 69 -21.88 23.82 17.87
CA ARG A 69 -22.27 23.93 16.44
C ARG A 69 -21.34 24.85 15.65
N ALA A 70 -20.81 25.92 16.25
CA ALA A 70 -19.82 26.80 15.61
C ALA A 70 -18.46 26.08 15.47
N ARG A 71 -18.02 25.32 16.47
CA ARG A 71 -16.82 24.46 16.38
C ARG A 71 -16.99 23.31 15.37
N ALA A 72 -18.17 22.70 15.28
CA ALA A 72 -18.49 21.69 14.29
C ALA A 72 -18.55 22.28 12.86
N ARG A 73 -19.11 23.49 12.69
CA ARG A 73 -19.05 24.24 11.42
C ARG A 73 -17.62 24.66 11.08
N ALA A 74 -16.83 25.15 12.06
CA ALA A 74 -15.44 25.52 11.85
C ALA A 74 -14.55 24.30 11.48
N ARG A 75 -14.84 23.10 12.04
CA ARG A 75 -14.19 21.86 11.63
C ARG A 75 -14.61 21.43 10.21
N ARG A 76 -15.88 21.62 9.81
CA ARG A 76 -16.31 21.37 8.41
C ARG A 76 -15.68 22.34 7.41
N CYS A 77 -15.42 23.59 7.81
CA CYS A 77 -14.76 24.58 6.94
C CYS A 77 -13.24 24.42 6.84
N ARG A 78 -12.61 23.50 7.60
CA ARG A 78 -11.16 23.23 7.55
C ARG A 78 -10.77 21.98 6.77
N LYS A 79 -11.71 21.26 6.17
CA LYS A 79 -11.34 20.20 5.23
C LYS A 79 -10.91 20.91 3.94
N GLY A 80 -9.63 20.81 3.60
CA GLY A 80 -9.11 21.20 2.30
C GLY A 80 -9.89 20.50 1.16
N PRO A 81 -9.67 20.90 -0.09
CA PRO A 81 -10.22 20.16 -1.21
C PRO A 81 -9.75 18.70 -1.14
N PRO A 82 -10.58 17.74 -1.62
CA PRO A 82 -10.19 16.33 -1.66
C PRO A 82 -8.87 16.15 -2.42
N SER A 83 -8.01 15.28 -1.93
CA SER A 83 -6.77 14.93 -2.60
C SER A 83 -7.07 14.13 -3.87
N SER A 84 -6.32 14.37 -4.94
CA SER A 84 -6.32 13.47 -6.10
C SER A 84 -5.35 12.33 -5.85
N LEU A 85 -5.75 11.12 -6.24
CA LEU A 85 -4.99 9.88 -6.05
C LEU A 85 -4.80 9.18 -7.40
N TYR A 86 -3.60 8.69 -7.67
CA TYR A 86 -3.42 7.58 -8.59
C TYR A 86 -4.17 6.37 -8.02
N TRP A 87 -4.70 5.50 -8.90
CA TRP A 87 -5.33 4.29 -8.44
C TRP A 87 -4.98 3.11 -9.34
N GLY A 88 -4.91 1.94 -8.77
CA GLY A 88 -4.50 0.76 -9.50
C GLY A 88 -4.80 -0.54 -8.79
N ALA A 89 -4.26 -1.61 -9.33
CA ALA A 89 -4.38 -2.93 -8.77
C ALA A 89 -3.13 -3.80 -9.01
N SER A 90 -2.93 -4.76 -8.12
CA SER A 90 -2.11 -5.94 -8.34
C SER A 90 -3.04 -7.06 -8.81
N ILE A 91 -3.00 -7.41 -10.09
CA ILE A 91 -3.97 -8.32 -10.71
C ILE A 91 -3.34 -9.71 -10.86
N GLY A 92 -3.95 -10.70 -10.23
CA GLY A 92 -3.53 -12.08 -10.27
C GLY A 92 -4.04 -12.85 -11.50
N GLU A 93 -3.90 -14.17 -11.45
CA GLU A 93 -4.21 -15.08 -12.56
C GLU A 93 -5.71 -15.35 -12.73
N GLN A 94 -6.53 -15.01 -11.73
CA GLN A 94 -7.94 -15.41 -11.67
C GLN A 94 -8.82 -14.88 -12.82
N LEU A 95 -8.38 -13.84 -13.54
CA LEU A 95 -9.16 -13.26 -14.63
C LEU A 95 -8.90 -13.91 -15.99
N THR A 96 -7.66 -14.33 -16.27
CA THR A 96 -7.25 -14.80 -17.60
C THR A 96 -6.34 -16.01 -17.58
N GLY A 97 -5.97 -16.52 -16.39
CA GLY A 97 -5.01 -17.62 -16.22
C GLY A 97 -3.55 -17.16 -16.18
N THR A 98 -3.30 -15.86 -16.37
CA THR A 98 -1.95 -15.26 -16.29
C THR A 98 -2.06 -13.87 -15.65
N GLN A 99 -1.10 -13.53 -14.79
CA GLN A 99 -1.11 -12.27 -14.06
C GLN A 99 -0.69 -11.06 -14.93
N ALA A 100 -1.22 -9.87 -14.59
CA ALA A 100 -0.71 -8.61 -15.12
C ALA A 100 0.70 -8.31 -14.56
N PRO A 101 1.58 -7.61 -15.33
CA PRO A 101 1.36 -7.07 -16.67
C PRO A 101 1.91 -7.97 -17.79
N TRP A 102 2.18 -9.24 -17.50
CA TRP A 102 2.58 -10.21 -18.53
C TRP A 102 1.40 -10.54 -19.45
N ASP A 103 0.16 -10.54 -18.92
CA ASP A 103 -1.06 -10.57 -19.69
C ASP A 103 -1.89 -9.28 -19.48
N MET A 104 -1.92 -8.43 -20.52
CA MET A 104 -2.68 -7.19 -20.49
C MET A 104 -4.20 -7.38 -20.69
N ASN A 105 -4.64 -8.59 -21.07
CA ASN A 105 -6.08 -8.92 -21.06
C ASN A 105 -6.61 -8.99 -19.62
N ALA A 106 -5.78 -9.39 -18.66
CA ALA A 106 -6.15 -9.32 -17.24
C ALA A 106 -6.43 -7.87 -16.81
N VAL A 107 -5.61 -6.90 -17.27
CA VAL A 107 -5.84 -5.47 -17.03
C VAL A 107 -7.14 -5.01 -17.66
N THR A 108 -7.38 -5.34 -18.92
CA THR A 108 -8.61 -4.97 -19.65
C THR A 108 -9.86 -5.55 -18.98
N SER A 109 -9.77 -6.79 -18.49
CA SER A 109 -10.88 -7.44 -17.76
C SER A 109 -11.16 -6.75 -16.43
N PHE A 110 -10.12 -6.38 -15.69
CA PHE A 110 -10.25 -5.63 -14.42
C PHE A 110 -10.83 -4.23 -14.66
N GLU A 111 -10.36 -3.51 -15.67
CA GLU A 111 -10.87 -2.17 -16.02
C GLU A 111 -12.33 -2.21 -16.48
N SER A 112 -12.72 -3.27 -17.22
CA SER A 112 -14.10 -3.48 -17.63
C SER A 112 -15.03 -3.67 -16.42
N MET A 113 -14.58 -4.40 -15.40
CA MET A 113 -15.30 -4.56 -14.14
C MET A 113 -15.35 -3.23 -13.34
N ALA A 114 -14.24 -2.50 -13.26
CA ALA A 114 -14.16 -1.24 -12.52
C ALA A 114 -14.85 -0.08 -13.25
N GLY A 115 -15.09 -0.19 -14.56
CA GLY A 115 -15.65 0.88 -15.40
C GLY A 115 -14.75 2.09 -15.54
N LYS A 116 -13.43 1.94 -15.30
CA LYS A 116 -12.47 3.05 -15.32
C LYS A 116 -11.05 2.53 -15.54
N GLN A 117 -10.25 3.26 -16.30
CA GLN A 117 -8.87 2.92 -16.58
C GLN A 117 -7.95 3.15 -15.37
N LEU A 118 -7.06 2.18 -15.13
CA LEU A 118 -6.04 2.23 -14.08
C LEU A 118 -4.99 3.31 -14.35
N SER A 119 -4.50 3.97 -13.31
CA SER A 119 -3.30 4.81 -13.40
C SER A 119 -2.04 4.12 -12.88
N LEU A 120 -2.18 3.06 -12.10
CA LEU A 120 -1.08 2.22 -11.59
C LEU A 120 -1.34 0.75 -11.94
N ILE A 121 -0.30 0.02 -12.33
CA ILE A 121 -0.33 -1.45 -12.41
C ILE A 121 0.81 -1.98 -11.56
N HIS A 122 0.48 -2.75 -10.52
CA HIS A 122 1.41 -3.28 -9.55
C HIS A 122 1.82 -4.71 -9.88
N PHE A 123 3.11 -5.00 -9.78
CA PHE A 123 3.68 -6.33 -9.97
C PHE A 123 5.01 -6.50 -9.25
N PHE A 124 5.49 -7.74 -9.16
CA PHE A 124 6.61 -8.14 -8.32
C PHE A 124 7.68 -8.87 -9.13
N ALA A 125 8.94 -8.76 -8.68
CA ALA A 125 10.00 -9.70 -9.02
C ALA A 125 10.99 -9.86 -7.86
N PRO A 126 11.48 -11.08 -7.60
CA PRO A 126 12.61 -11.32 -6.70
C PRO A 126 13.93 -11.05 -7.45
N PHE A 127 15.07 -11.12 -6.72
CA PHE A 127 16.40 -11.08 -7.34
C PHE A 127 16.65 -12.31 -8.20
N ALA A 128 16.32 -13.49 -7.72
CA ALA A 128 16.73 -14.73 -8.37
C ALA A 128 15.68 -15.84 -8.32
N ASN A 129 15.84 -16.82 -9.21
CA ASN A 129 15.24 -18.14 -9.16
C ASN A 129 16.33 -19.16 -8.83
N CYS A 130 16.17 -19.88 -7.71
CA CYS A 130 17.08 -20.91 -7.21
C CYS A 130 16.43 -22.31 -7.19
N GLU A 131 15.37 -22.54 -8.01
CA GLU A 131 14.82 -23.89 -8.20
C GLU A 131 15.85 -24.85 -8.83
N SER A 132 16.84 -24.30 -9.51
CA SER A 132 18.00 -25.01 -10.04
C SER A 132 19.31 -24.35 -9.62
N SER A 133 20.40 -25.10 -9.55
CA SER A 133 21.77 -24.60 -9.27
C SER A 133 22.56 -24.53 -10.58
N PRO A 134 23.27 -23.43 -10.87
CA PRO A 134 23.29 -22.16 -10.12
C PRO A 134 21.95 -21.42 -10.22
N CYS A 135 21.69 -20.51 -9.25
CA CYS A 135 20.54 -19.60 -9.33
C CYS A 135 20.61 -18.72 -10.59
N SER A 136 19.47 -18.45 -11.18
CA SER A 136 19.34 -17.48 -12.27
C SER A 136 18.75 -16.16 -11.75
N PHE A 137 19.45 -15.05 -11.98
CA PHE A 137 18.98 -13.72 -11.61
C PHE A 137 18.02 -13.16 -12.66
N TYR A 138 16.99 -12.44 -12.19
CA TYR A 138 16.03 -11.80 -13.08
C TYR A 138 16.54 -10.45 -13.58
N ASP A 139 16.50 -10.25 -14.87
CA ASP A 139 16.77 -8.95 -15.48
C ASP A 139 15.68 -7.92 -15.16
N PHE A 140 15.99 -6.64 -15.36
CA PHE A 140 14.98 -5.58 -15.33
C PHE A 140 13.83 -5.95 -16.27
N PRO A 141 12.57 -5.97 -15.81
CA PRO A 141 11.45 -6.53 -16.58
C PRO A 141 10.95 -5.58 -17.66
N THR A 142 11.82 -5.19 -18.59
CA THR A 142 11.58 -4.18 -19.64
C THR A 142 10.26 -4.44 -20.38
N LYS A 143 9.94 -5.70 -20.72
CA LYS A 143 8.71 -6.02 -21.45
C LYS A 143 7.46 -5.74 -20.62
N ALA A 144 7.47 -6.10 -19.34
CA ALA A 144 6.38 -5.83 -18.42
C ALA A 144 6.20 -4.33 -18.17
N MET A 145 7.31 -3.61 -17.94
CA MET A 145 7.32 -2.14 -17.82
C MET A 145 6.74 -1.47 -19.07
N GLU A 146 7.15 -1.92 -20.25
CA GLU A 146 6.69 -1.36 -21.52
C GLU A 146 5.21 -1.68 -21.79
N ASN A 147 4.71 -2.86 -21.43
CA ASN A 147 3.30 -3.19 -21.52
C ASN A 147 2.44 -2.20 -20.70
N VAL A 148 2.88 -1.92 -19.45
CA VAL A 148 2.19 -0.95 -18.57
C VAL A 148 2.23 0.45 -19.17
N ARG A 149 3.41 0.88 -19.64
CA ARG A 149 3.60 2.21 -20.25
C ARG A 149 2.73 2.39 -21.50
N GLN A 150 2.71 1.41 -22.40
CA GLN A 150 1.92 1.47 -23.65
C GLN A 150 0.42 1.47 -23.37
N HIS A 151 -0.01 0.81 -22.28
CA HIS A 151 -1.39 0.92 -21.80
C HIS A 151 -1.69 2.34 -21.29
N GLY A 152 -0.65 3.11 -20.98
CA GLY A 152 -0.70 4.47 -20.44
C GLY A 152 -0.83 4.51 -18.92
N ALA A 153 -0.64 3.42 -18.22
CA ALA A 153 -0.52 3.37 -16.76
C ALA A 153 0.94 3.55 -16.31
N ILE A 154 1.13 3.77 -15.02
CA ILE A 154 2.44 3.91 -14.36
C ILE A 154 2.81 2.54 -13.78
N PRO A 155 4.00 1.99 -14.06
CA PRO A 155 4.47 0.80 -13.39
C PRO A 155 4.70 1.06 -11.89
N PHE A 156 4.09 0.24 -11.03
CA PHE A 156 4.38 0.17 -9.61
C PHE A 156 5.05 -1.16 -9.34
N PHE A 157 6.36 -1.15 -9.24
CA PHE A 157 7.20 -2.34 -9.27
C PHE A 157 7.78 -2.66 -7.89
N SER A 158 7.46 -3.84 -7.38
CA SER A 158 8.03 -4.37 -6.13
C SER A 158 9.19 -5.31 -6.44
N TRP A 159 10.37 -4.99 -5.92
CA TRP A 159 11.60 -5.71 -6.13
C TRP A 159 12.21 -6.15 -4.80
N SER A 160 12.54 -7.43 -4.68
CA SER A 160 12.98 -7.99 -3.40
C SER A 160 14.31 -8.72 -3.49
N SER A 161 15.16 -8.48 -2.49
CA SER A 161 16.45 -9.16 -2.33
C SER A 161 16.29 -10.58 -1.76
N GLN A 162 15.59 -11.43 -2.52
CA GLN A 162 15.37 -12.83 -2.21
C GLN A 162 15.38 -13.69 -3.46
N SER A 163 15.41 -15.02 -3.27
CA SER A 163 15.16 -15.96 -4.34
C SER A 163 13.77 -16.61 -4.23
N ILE A 164 13.33 -17.24 -5.33
CA ILE A 164 12.28 -18.25 -5.31
C ILE A 164 12.91 -19.66 -5.41
N PRO A 165 12.31 -20.67 -4.77
CA PRO A 165 11.11 -20.65 -3.92
C PRO A 165 11.31 -19.79 -2.69
N ALA A 166 10.32 -18.89 -2.41
CA ALA A 166 10.46 -17.99 -1.30
C ALA A 166 10.39 -18.70 0.04
N LYS A 167 11.28 -18.28 0.91
CA LYS A 167 11.36 -18.69 2.31
C LYS A 167 11.81 -17.49 3.12
N VAL A 168 11.52 -17.47 4.40
CA VAL A 168 12.06 -16.46 5.30
C VAL A 168 13.56 -16.68 5.52
N ASP A 169 13.95 -17.95 5.70
CA ASP A 169 15.35 -18.32 5.87
C ASP A 169 16.01 -18.60 4.51
N GLN A 170 16.83 -17.67 4.07
CA GLN A 170 17.61 -17.68 2.82
C GLN A 170 19.02 -17.14 3.10
N PRO A 171 19.92 -17.97 3.65
CA PRO A 171 21.24 -17.52 4.10
C PRO A 171 22.11 -16.89 2.98
N ASP A 172 21.86 -17.24 1.72
CA ASP A 172 22.55 -16.64 0.56
C ASP A 172 21.95 -15.27 0.15
N PHE A 173 20.89 -14.81 0.81
CA PHE A 173 20.20 -13.53 0.51
C PHE A 173 20.00 -12.70 1.78
N GLN A 174 20.97 -12.72 2.69
CA GLN A 174 20.96 -11.84 3.86
C GLN A 174 21.22 -10.39 3.47
N LEU A 175 20.73 -9.46 4.27
CA LEU A 175 20.99 -8.03 4.04
C LEU A 175 22.48 -7.70 4.15
N SER A 176 23.24 -8.42 4.97
CA SER A 176 24.70 -8.31 5.06
C SER A 176 25.40 -8.60 3.75
N ASP A 177 24.89 -9.52 2.91
CA ASP A 177 25.47 -9.83 1.59
C ASP A 177 25.20 -8.71 0.60
N VAL A 178 24.00 -8.09 0.67
CA VAL A 178 23.68 -6.90 -0.12
C VAL A 178 24.62 -5.74 0.26
N ILE A 179 24.82 -5.50 1.56
CA ILE A 179 25.70 -4.42 2.07
C ILE A 179 27.16 -4.69 1.73
N ALA A 180 27.60 -5.94 1.76
CA ALA A 180 28.98 -6.35 1.41
C ALA A 180 29.28 -6.26 -0.10
N GLY A 181 28.27 -5.96 -0.94
CA GLY A 181 28.43 -5.83 -2.38
C GLY A 181 28.41 -7.14 -3.16
N THR A 182 28.00 -8.26 -2.54
CA THR A 182 27.88 -9.56 -3.22
C THR A 182 27.06 -9.48 -4.50
N TYR A 183 26.05 -8.60 -4.52
CA TYR A 183 25.13 -8.42 -5.64
C TYR A 183 25.34 -7.13 -6.45
N ASP A 184 26.42 -6.38 -6.23
CA ASP A 184 26.65 -5.06 -6.86
C ASP A 184 26.65 -5.13 -8.39
N SER A 185 27.28 -6.13 -8.97
CA SER A 185 27.31 -6.33 -10.42
C SER A 185 25.90 -6.53 -10.99
N TYR A 186 25.10 -7.35 -10.33
CA TYR A 186 23.71 -7.60 -10.69
C TYR A 186 22.85 -6.34 -10.54
N ILE A 187 22.90 -5.68 -9.38
CA ILE A 187 22.12 -4.47 -9.07
C ILE A 187 22.49 -3.35 -10.05
N ARG A 188 23.77 -3.21 -10.38
CA ARG A 188 24.23 -2.23 -11.37
C ARG A 188 23.68 -2.50 -12.76
N SER A 189 23.75 -3.74 -13.25
CA SER A 189 23.18 -4.13 -14.54
C SER A 189 21.65 -3.88 -14.60
N PHE A 190 20.96 -4.17 -13.50
CA PHE A 190 19.53 -3.90 -13.36
C PHE A 190 19.22 -2.40 -13.42
N ALA A 191 19.99 -1.57 -12.72
CA ALA A 191 19.87 -0.11 -12.72
C ALA A 191 20.20 0.50 -14.09
N GLU A 192 21.24 0.01 -14.77
CA GLU A 192 21.59 0.44 -16.13
C GLU A 192 20.48 0.10 -17.14
N SER A 193 19.83 -1.06 -16.98
CA SER A 193 18.68 -1.44 -17.80
C SER A 193 17.46 -0.56 -17.52
N ALA A 194 17.21 -0.20 -16.27
CA ALA A 194 16.18 0.75 -15.89
C ALA A 194 16.44 2.14 -16.48
N ARG A 195 17.69 2.63 -16.41
CA ARG A 195 18.11 3.88 -17.05
C ARG A 195 17.91 3.83 -18.57
N ALA A 196 18.31 2.73 -19.20
CA ALA A 196 18.19 2.57 -20.66
C ALA A 196 16.73 2.56 -21.13
N TRP A 197 15.82 1.97 -20.31
CA TRP A 197 14.38 2.05 -20.57
C TRP A 197 13.87 3.51 -20.45
N GLY A 198 14.40 4.30 -19.52
CA GLY A 198 14.33 5.76 -19.49
C GLY A 198 12.99 6.38 -19.11
N HIS A 199 11.95 5.59 -18.76
CA HIS A 199 10.64 6.11 -18.37
C HIS A 199 10.41 6.00 -16.86
N PRO A 200 9.64 6.91 -16.23
CA PRO A 200 9.43 6.91 -14.80
C PRO A 200 8.58 5.71 -14.33
N PHE A 201 8.95 5.15 -13.19
CA PHE A 201 8.24 4.07 -12.51
C PHE A 201 8.43 4.18 -11.01
N PHE A 202 7.49 3.63 -10.25
CA PHE A 202 7.66 3.44 -8.81
C PHE A 202 8.50 2.18 -8.56
N LEU A 203 9.51 2.30 -7.73
CA LEU A 203 10.34 1.19 -7.25
C LEU A 203 10.09 0.97 -5.76
N ARG A 204 9.41 -0.12 -5.41
CA ARG A 204 9.16 -0.55 -4.04
C ARG A 204 10.14 -1.68 -3.68
N PHE A 205 11.27 -1.28 -3.12
CA PHE A 205 12.32 -2.24 -2.74
C PHE A 205 12.09 -2.78 -1.33
N ASN A 206 12.16 -4.10 -1.14
CA ASN A 206 12.09 -4.76 0.17
C ASN A 206 11.00 -4.20 1.09
N TRP A 207 9.75 -4.36 0.69
CA TRP A 207 8.56 -3.85 1.41
C TRP A 207 8.25 -4.65 2.68
N GLU A 208 7.39 -4.11 3.54
CA GLU A 208 6.92 -4.74 4.78
C GLU A 208 8.05 -5.22 5.71
N MET A 209 9.15 -4.50 5.73
CA MET A 209 10.37 -4.81 6.49
C MET A 209 10.17 -4.86 8.00
N ASN A 210 9.08 -4.29 8.49
CA ASN A 210 8.71 -4.26 9.90
C ASN A 210 7.96 -5.53 10.36
N GLY A 211 7.77 -6.49 9.47
CA GLY A 211 7.23 -7.83 9.78
C GLY A 211 8.34 -8.86 9.99
N ASP A 212 7.96 -10.14 10.13
CA ASP A 212 8.86 -11.29 10.31
C ASP A 212 8.69 -12.37 9.23
N TRP A 213 7.96 -12.03 8.16
CA TRP A 213 7.55 -12.97 7.12
C TRP A 213 8.35 -12.88 5.81
N PHE A 214 9.31 -11.97 5.73
CA PHE A 214 10.19 -11.83 4.58
C PHE A 214 11.68 -12.00 4.93
N ALA A 215 12.47 -12.52 3.97
CA ALA A 215 13.89 -12.74 4.14
C ALA A 215 14.71 -11.47 4.40
N TRP A 216 14.20 -10.30 4.02
CA TRP A 216 14.84 -8.99 4.22
C TRP A 216 14.36 -8.26 5.48
N SER A 217 13.53 -8.85 6.31
CA SER A 217 13.12 -8.25 7.59
C SER A 217 14.24 -8.29 8.61
N GLU A 218 14.38 -7.22 9.40
CA GLU A 218 15.33 -7.24 10.52
C GLU A 218 14.83 -8.22 11.60
N GLY A 219 15.74 -9.03 12.12
CA GLY A 219 15.42 -10.11 13.06
C GLY A 219 14.95 -11.41 12.40
N ALA A 220 14.79 -11.46 11.07
CA ALA A 220 14.59 -12.65 10.27
C ALA A 220 15.85 -12.95 9.46
N ASN A 221 16.01 -14.18 8.95
CA ASN A 221 17.09 -14.59 8.04
C ASN A 221 18.53 -14.22 8.54
N GLY A 222 18.74 -14.07 9.84
CA GLY A 222 20.01 -13.64 10.40
C GLY A 222 20.30 -12.14 10.28
N ASN A 223 19.41 -11.34 9.71
CA ASN A 223 19.55 -9.89 9.56
C ASN A 223 19.54 -9.19 10.92
N ARG A 224 20.36 -8.15 11.07
CA ARG A 224 20.55 -7.41 12.31
C ARG A 224 19.88 -6.03 12.23
N ALA A 225 19.65 -5.43 13.37
CA ALA A 225 19.14 -4.06 13.45
C ALA A 225 20.06 -3.06 12.70
N GLY A 226 19.47 -2.22 11.86
CA GLY A 226 20.15 -1.23 11.00
C GLY A 226 20.58 -1.77 9.64
N GLU A 227 20.59 -3.09 9.42
CA GLU A 227 20.98 -3.65 8.12
C GLU A 227 19.96 -3.36 7.01
N TYR A 228 18.67 -3.26 7.35
CA TYR A 228 17.67 -2.88 6.36
C TYR A 228 17.96 -1.50 5.76
N VAL A 229 18.20 -0.52 6.61
CA VAL A 229 18.51 0.85 6.18
C VAL A 229 19.81 0.91 5.40
N ALA A 230 20.83 0.17 5.84
CA ALA A 230 22.13 0.10 5.15
C ALA A 230 22.00 -0.53 3.77
N ALA A 231 21.28 -1.66 3.64
CA ALA A 231 21.04 -2.33 2.36
C ALA A 231 20.20 -1.46 1.40
N TRP A 232 19.15 -0.80 1.90
CA TRP A 232 18.36 0.14 1.11
C TRP A 232 19.22 1.24 0.51
N ARG A 233 20.03 1.91 1.36
CA ARG A 233 20.91 3.01 0.93
C ARG A 233 21.94 2.52 -0.08
N HIS A 234 22.54 1.36 0.17
CA HIS A 234 23.51 0.76 -0.74
C HIS A 234 22.93 0.53 -2.15
N VAL A 235 21.75 -0.07 -2.24
CA VAL A 235 21.06 -0.30 -3.53
C VAL A 235 20.68 1.02 -4.21
N HIS A 236 20.15 1.99 -3.44
CA HIS A 236 19.83 3.33 -3.95
C HIS A 236 21.07 4.05 -4.51
N ASP A 237 22.21 3.96 -3.83
CA ASP A 237 23.45 4.61 -4.25
C ASP A 237 24.00 3.98 -5.53
N ILE A 238 23.84 2.66 -5.73
CA ILE A 238 24.18 2.00 -7.01
C ILE A 238 23.30 2.52 -8.14
N PHE A 239 21.97 2.68 -7.93
CA PHE A 239 21.05 3.25 -8.92
C PHE A 239 21.43 4.69 -9.27
N THR A 240 21.78 5.49 -8.26
CA THR A 240 22.23 6.87 -8.42
C THR A 240 23.54 6.92 -9.25
N ALA A 241 24.52 6.09 -8.91
CA ALA A 241 25.78 6.00 -9.62
C ALA A 241 25.60 5.50 -11.05
N ALA A 242 24.64 4.62 -11.33
CA ALA A 242 24.28 4.18 -12.67
C ALA A 242 23.49 5.23 -13.46
N GLY A 243 23.04 6.32 -12.83
CA GLY A 243 22.22 7.36 -13.45
C GLY A 243 20.76 6.94 -13.71
N ALA A 244 20.23 5.97 -12.98
CA ALA A 244 18.85 5.48 -13.08
C ALA A 244 17.88 6.39 -12.30
N THR A 245 17.82 7.67 -12.67
CA THR A 245 17.02 8.72 -12.01
C THR A 245 15.53 8.65 -12.31
N ASN A 246 15.11 7.70 -13.14
CA ASN A 246 13.71 7.44 -13.48
C ASN A 246 12.99 6.54 -12.47
N ALA A 247 13.69 5.91 -11.52
CA ALA A 247 13.10 5.18 -10.41
C ALA A 247 12.57 6.15 -9.35
N THR A 248 11.32 5.95 -8.91
CA THR A 248 10.70 6.68 -7.78
C THR A 248 10.71 5.76 -6.57
N TRP A 249 11.59 6.06 -5.62
CA TRP A 249 11.85 5.20 -4.47
C TRP A 249 10.72 5.26 -3.45
N THR A 250 10.12 4.11 -3.19
CA THR A 250 8.89 3.98 -2.39
C THR A 250 9.13 3.07 -1.18
N TRP A 251 9.26 3.68 -0.01
CA TRP A 251 9.43 2.96 1.26
C TRP A 251 8.08 2.52 1.81
N CYS A 252 7.89 1.21 2.01
CA CYS A 252 6.59 0.59 2.24
C CYS A 252 6.55 -0.38 3.43
N PRO A 253 6.33 0.08 4.65
CA PRO A 253 6.03 -0.80 5.78
C PRO A 253 4.62 -1.37 5.71
N ASN A 254 4.37 -2.45 6.46
CA ASN A 254 3.03 -2.91 6.79
C ASN A 254 2.45 -2.08 7.95
N VAL A 255 1.11 -1.99 8.01
CA VAL A 255 0.43 -1.41 9.17
C VAL A 255 0.81 -2.13 10.46
N ASP A 256 0.88 -1.37 11.54
CA ASP A 256 1.22 -1.89 12.85
C ASP A 256 -0.01 -2.50 13.54
N PHE A 257 -0.25 -3.79 13.30
CA PHE A 257 -1.38 -4.50 13.92
C PHE A 257 -0.98 -5.74 14.73
N ARG A 258 0.30 -6.07 14.77
CA ARG A 258 0.89 -7.13 15.60
C ARG A 258 2.01 -6.55 16.46
N ASN A 259 2.58 -7.37 17.32
CA ASN A 259 3.75 -6.96 18.12
C ASN A 259 4.81 -6.35 17.20
N LYS A 260 5.14 -5.08 17.43
CA LYS A 260 6.20 -4.39 16.69
C LYS A 260 7.51 -5.14 16.86
N LEU A 261 8.05 -5.69 15.80
CA LEU A 261 9.42 -6.19 15.81
C LEU A 261 10.40 -5.01 15.78
N GLN A 262 10.06 -3.96 15.00
CA GLN A 262 10.87 -2.80 14.80
C GLN A 262 10.04 -1.51 14.94
N SER A 263 10.64 -0.44 15.47
CA SER A 263 10.10 0.91 15.31
C SER A 263 10.20 1.32 13.84
N LEU A 264 9.15 1.90 13.26
CA LEU A 264 9.18 2.34 11.86
C LEU A 264 10.27 3.39 11.61
N ASP A 265 10.56 4.22 12.60
CA ASP A 265 11.65 5.19 12.56
C ASP A 265 13.02 4.53 12.39
N SER A 266 13.25 3.35 13.03
CA SER A 266 14.53 2.63 12.95
C SER A 266 14.78 1.99 11.58
N VAL A 267 13.73 1.75 10.79
CA VAL A 267 13.81 1.15 9.44
C VAL A 267 13.51 2.18 8.32
N TYR A 268 13.45 3.48 8.65
CA TYR A 268 13.29 4.53 7.65
C TYR A 268 14.64 4.93 7.05
N PRO A 269 14.83 4.79 5.72
CA PRO A 269 16.12 5.09 5.08
C PRO A 269 16.53 6.57 5.12
N GLY A 270 15.59 7.46 5.41
CA GLY A 270 15.79 8.91 5.45
C GLY A 270 15.31 9.62 4.18
N ASP A 271 14.99 10.90 4.32
CA ASP A 271 14.35 11.73 3.29
C ASP A 271 15.14 11.83 1.97
N GLY A 272 16.46 11.69 2.02
CA GLY A 272 17.33 11.71 0.83
C GLY A 272 17.27 10.44 -0.01
N TYR A 273 16.71 9.36 0.53
CA TYR A 273 16.65 8.02 -0.09
C TYR A 273 15.22 7.58 -0.41
N VAL A 274 14.22 8.37 -0.08
CA VAL A 274 12.80 8.05 -0.24
C VAL A 274 12.09 9.19 -0.94
N ASP A 275 11.41 8.92 -2.04
CA ASP A 275 10.56 9.88 -2.76
C ASP A 275 9.12 9.84 -2.27
N TRP A 276 8.61 8.64 -2.05
CA TRP A 276 7.26 8.37 -1.55
C TRP A 276 7.30 7.42 -0.36
N THR A 277 6.45 7.67 0.62
CA THR A 277 6.10 6.65 1.60
C THR A 277 4.98 5.76 1.07
N CYS A 278 4.83 4.60 1.67
CA CYS A 278 3.83 3.62 1.33
C CYS A 278 3.27 3.00 2.60
N LEU A 279 2.15 2.31 2.51
CA LEU A 279 1.60 1.56 3.63
C LEU A 279 0.74 0.41 3.12
N ASP A 280 1.04 -0.80 3.56
CA ASP A 280 0.27 -1.99 3.24
C ASP A 280 -0.59 -2.42 4.42
N GLY A 281 -1.78 -2.94 4.14
CA GLY A 281 -2.66 -3.44 5.18
C GLY A 281 -3.93 -4.08 4.64
N TYR A 282 -4.43 -5.08 5.39
CA TYR A 282 -5.52 -5.92 4.95
C TYR A 282 -6.57 -6.11 6.05
N ASN A 283 -7.84 -6.19 5.65
CA ASN A 283 -8.89 -6.64 6.55
C ASN A 283 -9.05 -8.16 6.44
N TRP A 284 -8.38 -8.88 7.32
CA TRP A 284 -8.39 -10.34 7.38
C TRP A 284 -9.71 -10.92 7.89
N GLY A 285 -10.63 -10.08 8.38
CA GLY A 285 -11.92 -10.51 8.91
C GLY A 285 -11.76 -11.49 10.07
N THR A 286 -12.52 -12.58 10.03
CA THR A 286 -12.49 -13.63 11.08
C THR A 286 -11.45 -14.72 10.79
N ASN A 287 -10.47 -14.49 9.93
CA ASN A 287 -9.39 -15.44 9.69
C ASN A 287 -8.60 -15.68 10.99
N PRO A 288 -8.37 -16.94 11.42
CA PRO A 288 -7.64 -17.25 12.66
C PRO A 288 -6.21 -16.68 12.70
N ALA A 289 -5.59 -16.42 11.54
CA ALA A 289 -4.29 -15.77 11.46
C ALA A 289 -4.33 -14.28 11.89
N SER A 290 -5.51 -13.68 12.00
CA SER A 290 -5.71 -12.30 12.44
C SER A 290 -6.61 -12.24 13.67
N PRO A 291 -6.05 -12.26 14.89
CA PRO A 291 -6.82 -12.26 16.12
C PRO A 291 -7.65 -10.99 16.36
N GLN A 292 -7.39 -9.92 15.60
CA GLN A 292 -8.12 -8.66 15.68
C GLN A 292 -9.56 -8.75 15.13
N GLY A 293 -9.85 -9.76 14.32
CA GLY A 293 -11.14 -9.91 13.68
C GLY A 293 -11.40 -8.89 12.57
N TRP A 294 -12.69 -8.63 12.31
CA TRP A 294 -13.10 -7.66 11.30
C TRP A 294 -12.79 -6.22 11.74
N MET A 295 -12.03 -5.50 10.93
CA MET A 295 -11.64 -4.13 11.19
C MET A 295 -12.07 -3.20 10.04
N SER A 296 -12.44 -1.96 10.36
CA SER A 296 -12.64 -0.92 9.36
C SER A 296 -11.29 -0.45 8.79
N PHE A 297 -11.31 0.22 7.64
CA PHE A 297 -10.11 0.83 7.06
C PHE A 297 -9.41 1.78 8.04
N ASP A 298 -10.18 2.61 8.74
CA ASP A 298 -9.63 3.57 9.71
C ASP A 298 -8.94 2.86 10.90
N GLU A 299 -9.50 1.75 11.40
CA GLU A 299 -8.88 0.96 12.48
C GLU A 299 -7.57 0.29 12.04
N ILE A 300 -7.47 -0.10 10.78
CA ILE A 300 -6.25 -0.71 10.22
C ILE A 300 -5.16 0.34 10.00
N TYR A 301 -5.50 1.49 9.40
CA TYR A 301 -4.51 2.39 8.83
C TYR A 301 -4.18 3.63 9.68
N GLN A 302 -5.14 4.13 10.47
CA GLN A 302 -5.05 5.48 11.03
C GLN A 302 -3.83 5.69 11.94
N SER A 303 -3.50 4.71 12.79
CA SER A 303 -2.38 4.83 13.73
C SER A 303 -1.06 4.94 12.99
N THR A 304 -0.76 3.98 12.12
CA THR A 304 0.50 3.93 11.37
C THR A 304 0.60 5.06 10.34
N TYR A 305 -0.53 5.43 9.72
CA TYR A 305 -0.56 6.60 8.84
C TYR A 305 -0.09 7.86 9.57
N HIS A 306 -0.63 8.13 10.77
CA HIS A 306 -0.24 9.32 11.53
C HIS A 306 1.20 9.24 12.04
N GLU A 307 1.69 8.08 12.43
CA GLU A 307 3.09 7.90 12.79
C GLU A 307 4.02 8.30 11.64
N ILE A 308 3.73 7.85 10.41
CA ILE A 308 4.56 8.16 9.24
C ILE A 308 4.45 9.64 8.86
N VAL A 309 3.23 10.17 8.70
CA VAL A 309 3.03 11.50 8.11
C VAL A 309 3.22 12.66 9.10
N ASP A 310 3.16 12.41 10.39
CA ASP A 310 3.32 13.44 11.41
C ASP A 310 4.71 13.43 12.05
N GLN A 311 5.42 12.27 12.06
CA GLN A 311 6.65 12.08 12.81
C GLN A 311 7.84 11.67 11.93
N ILE A 312 7.68 10.68 11.03
CA ILE A 312 8.80 10.07 10.32
C ILE A 312 9.09 10.81 9.01
N ALA A 313 8.08 10.99 8.15
CA ALA A 313 8.24 11.53 6.80
C ALA A 313 7.16 12.54 6.43
N PRO A 314 7.03 13.67 7.15
CA PRO A 314 5.93 14.64 6.96
C PRO A 314 5.97 15.32 5.59
N GLY A 315 7.13 15.36 4.94
CA GLY A 315 7.33 15.96 3.62
C GLY A 315 6.86 15.08 2.45
N LYS A 316 6.70 13.77 2.66
CA LYS A 316 6.51 12.83 1.56
C LYS A 316 5.04 12.58 1.24
N PRO A 317 4.67 12.40 -0.04
CA PRO A 317 3.40 11.81 -0.42
C PRO A 317 3.39 10.32 -0.08
N MET A 318 2.18 9.73 0.08
CA MET A 318 2.00 8.32 0.44
C MET A 318 1.17 7.59 -0.63
N VAL A 319 1.50 6.33 -0.86
CA VAL A 319 0.64 5.39 -1.58
C VAL A 319 0.18 4.29 -0.62
N ILE A 320 -1.08 3.88 -0.71
CA ILE A 320 -1.49 2.58 -0.17
C ILE A 320 -1.05 1.56 -1.21
N GLY A 321 0.04 0.84 -0.91
CA GLY A 321 0.70 -0.06 -1.86
C GLY A 321 -0.02 -1.37 -2.06
N GLU A 322 -0.63 -1.86 -0.98
CA GLU A 322 -1.49 -3.04 -1.00
C GLU A 322 -2.63 -2.88 0.00
N THR A 323 -3.83 -3.17 -0.44
CA THR A 323 -4.99 -3.28 0.44
C THR A 323 -6.07 -4.19 -0.13
N ALA A 324 -6.71 -4.94 0.73
CA ALA A 324 -7.91 -5.70 0.42
C ALA A 324 -8.72 -5.98 1.68
N ALA A 325 -9.93 -6.51 1.49
CA ALA A 325 -10.77 -7.02 2.55
C ALA A 325 -11.36 -8.37 2.13
N THR A 326 -11.55 -9.27 3.10
CA THR A 326 -12.27 -10.54 2.90
C THR A 326 -13.78 -10.33 2.94
N GLU A 327 -14.55 -11.35 2.55
CA GLU A 327 -16.01 -11.44 2.80
C GLU A 327 -16.33 -11.99 4.20
N GLN A 328 -15.31 -12.51 4.93
CA GLN A 328 -15.50 -13.22 6.19
C GLN A 328 -15.57 -12.27 7.39
N GLY A 329 -16.66 -12.28 8.12
CA GLY A 329 -16.84 -11.53 9.35
C GLY A 329 -17.49 -10.16 9.23
N GLY A 330 -17.78 -9.69 8.00
CA GLY A 330 -18.44 -8.42 7.78
C GLY A 330 -18.85 -8.19 6.34
N SER A 331 -19.09 -6.93 5.95
CA SER A 331 -19.48 -6.56 4.59
C SER A 331 -18.31 -5.95 3.84
N LYS A 332 -17.65 -6.72 2.99
CA LYS A 332 -16.59 -6.26 2.09
C LYS A 332 -17.03 -5.07 1.24
N SER A 333 -18.24 -5.13 0.69
CA SER A 333 -18.79 -4.04 -0.12
C SER A 333 -19.01 -2.75 0.67
N ALA A 334 -19.41 -2.83 1.94
CA ALA A 334 -19.53 -1.65 2.81
C ALA A 334 -18.14 -1.09 3.19
N TRP A 335 -17.18 -1.97 3.44
CA TRP A 335 -15.79 -1.61 3.72
C TRP A 335 -15.17 -0.85 2.56
N ILE A 336 -15.30 -1.37 1.32
CA ILE A 336 -14.82 -0.73 0.09
C ILE A 336 -15.44 0.65 -0.08
N ARG A 337 -16.77 0.78 0.04
CA ARG A 337 -17.45 2.09 -0.08
C ARG A 337 -16.92 3.11 0.92
N LYS A 338 -16.74 2.69 2.19
CA LYS A 338 -16.25 3.59 3.25
C LYS A 338 -14.80 4.01 2.98
N MET A 339 -13.94 3.08 2.61
CA MET A 339 -12.55 3.34 2.24
C MET A 339 -12.48 4.36 1.09
N LEU A 340 -13.11 4.09 -0.05
CA LEU A 340 -13.04 4.95 -1.22
C LEU A 340 -13.65 6.35 -0.98
N THR A 341 -14.64 6.45 -0.10
CA THR A 341 -15.23 7.74 0.28
C THR A 341 -14.32 8.55 1.21
N ASN A 342 -13.61 7.87 2.13
CA ASN A 342 -12.83 8.54 3.17
C ASN A 342 -11.42 8.92 2.72
N LEU A 343 -10.76 8.08 1.92
CA LEU A 343 -9.36 8.26 1.51
C LEU A 343 -9.05 9.68 1.03
N PRO A 344 -9.79 10.28 0.07
CA PRO A 344 -9.43 11.59 -0.46
C PRO A 344 -9.51 12.73 0.56
N THR A 345 -10.24 12.56 1.66
CA THR A 345 -10.55 13.63 2.61
C THR A 345 -10.00 13.42 4.01
N ALA A 346 -9.88 12.18 4.45
CA ALA A 346 -9.40 11.83 5.79
C ALA A 346 -7.88 11.57 5.83
N TYR A 347 -7.30 11.19 4.67
CA TYR A 347 -5.89 10.83 4.53
C TYR A 347 -5.20 11.73 3.48
N PRO A 348 -5.03 13.04 3.72
CA PRO A 348 -4.60 14.01 2.71
C PRO A 348 -3.19 13.77 2.14
N LYS A 349 -2.35 13.01 2.82
CA LYS A 349 -1.03 12.61 2.31
C LYS A 349 -1.11 11.39 1.39
N VAL A 350 -2.21 10.62 1.42
CA VAL A 350 -2.42 9.51 0.49
C VAL A 350 -2.72 10.08 -0.89
N ARG A 351 -1.88 9.73 -1.85
CA ARG A 351 -1.88 10.21 -3.23
C ARG A 351 -1.89 9.06 -4.24
N GLY A 352 -1.95 7.83 -3.75
CA GLY A 352 -2.06 6.60 -4.53
C GLY A 352 -2.77 5.51 -3.75
N LEU A 353 -3.44 4.60 -4.47
CA LEU A 353 -4.15 3.43 -3.95
C LEU A 353 -3.97 2.26 -4.90
N VAL A 354 -3.51 1.12 -4.39
CA VAL A 354 -3.43 -0.15 -5.12
C VAL A 354 -4.31 -1.18 -4.41
N TRP A 355 -5.32 -1.70 -5.11
CA TRP A 355 -6.10 -2.84 -4.65
C TRP A 355 -5.36 -4.14 -4.93
N PHE A 356 -5.27 -5.02 -3.92
CA PHE A 356 -4.65 -6.34 -4.09
C PHE A 356 -5.71 -7.33 -4.63
N ASP A 357 -5.77 -7.46 -5.96
CA ASP A 357 -6.75 -8.27 -6.67
C ASP A 357 -6.15 -9.63 -7.06
N ARG A 358 -5.73 -10.39 -6.04
CA ARG A 358 -5.09 -11.70 -6.19
C ARG A 358 -5.61 -12.66 -5.13
N TYR A 359 -5.72 -13.95 -5.49
CA TYR A 359 -5.85 -14.99 -4.49
C TYR A 359 -4.49 -15.22 -3.85
N ASP A 360 -4.42 -15.05 -2.56
CA ASP A 360 -3.24 -15.28 -1.75
C ASP A 360 -3.66 -15.68 -0.34
N SER A 361 -2.80 -16.48 0.33
CA SER A 361 -3.02 -16.89 1.72
C SER A 361 -4.41 -17.50 1.99
N ASN A 362 -4.99 -18.16 0.99
CA ASN A 362 -6.36 -18.68 0.99
C ASN A 362 -7.44 -17.63 1.28
N MET A 363 -7.16 -16.37 0.96
CA MET A 363 -8.08 -15.25 1.17
C MET A 363 -8.77 -14.84 -0.12
N ASP A 364 -9.99 -14.38 0.01
CA ASP A 364 -10.84 -13.90 -1.07
C ASP A 364 -10.65 -12.38 -1.33
N TRP A 365 -9.37 -11.97 -1.46
CA TRP A 365 -8.99 -10.57 -1.73
C TRP A 365 -9.56 -10.00 -3.02
N PRO A 366 -9.67 -10.79 -4.13
CA PRO A 366 -10.18 -10.28 -5.39
C PRO A 366 -11.56 -9.64 -5.27
N LEU A 367 -11.77 -8.55 -6.03
CA LEU A 367 -13.06 -7.85 -6.07
C LEU A 367 -14.19 -8.75 -6.60
N GLN A 368 -13.82 -9.75 -7.41
CA GLN A 368 -14.73 -10.72 -7.99
C GLN A 368 -15.26 -11.76 -7.00
N SER A 369 -14.80 -11.73 -5.75
CA SER A 369 -15.29 -12.62 -4.68
C SER A 369 -16.82 -12.50 -4.49
N SER A 370 -17.38 -11.31 -4.77
CA SER A 370 -18.84 -11.12 -4.85
C SER A 370 -19.20 -9.98 -5.81
N SER A 371 -20.39 -10.07 -6.41
CA SER A 371 -20.95 -9.00 -7.25
C SER A 371 -21.15 -7.70 -6.46
N SER A 372 -21.42 -7.79 -5.16
CA SER A 372 -21.59 -6.64 -4.28
C SER A 372 -20.26 -5.91 -4.02
N ALA A 373 -19.14 -6.63 -3.88
CA ALA A 373 -17.82 -6.05 -3.73
C ALA A 373 -17.37 -5.37 -5.03
N ALA A 374 -17.47 -6.07 -6.17
CA ALA A 374 -17.16 -5.52 -7.50
C ALA A 374 -17.96 -4.24 -7.79
N SER A 375 -19.28 -4.27 -7.56
CA SER A 375 -20.14 -3.09 -7.75
C SER A 375 -19.80 -1.93 -6.80
N ALA A 376 -19.47 -2.23 -5.56
CA ALA A 376 -19.06 -1.21 -4.59
C ALA A 376 -17.78 -0.50 -5.01
N PHE A 377 -16.81 -1.25 -5.51
CA PHE A 377 -15.56 -0.70 -6.04
C PHE A 377 -15.80 0.10 -7.32
N ALA A 378 -16.48 -0.49 -8.29
CA ALA A 378 -16.81 0.15 -9.56
C ALA A 378 -17.51 1.50 -9.37
N ASN A 379 -18.47 1.58 -8.45
CA ASN A 379 -19.18 2.83 -8.16
C ASN A 379 -18.28 3.85 -7.42
N GLY A 380 -17.51 3.40 -6.45
CA GLY A 380 -16.68 4.29 -5.62
C GLY A 380 -15.51 4.89 -6.38
N ILE A 381 -14.89 4.11 -7.29
CA ILE A 381 -13.72 4.55 -8.04
C ILE A 381 -14.05 5.61 -9.10
N GLN A 382 -15.34 5.81 -9.45
CA GLN A 382 -15.76 6.89 -10.36
C GLN A 382 -15.57 8.28 -9.77
N ASP A 383 -15.38 8.42 -8.45
CA ASP A 383 -15.11 9.72 -7.86
C ASP A 383 -13.92 10.42 -8.55
N HIS A 384 -14.05 11.72 -8.77
CA HIS A 384 -13.03 12.53 -9.47
C HIS A 384 -11.69 12.59 -8.76
N SER A 385 -11.63 12.23 -7.48
CA SER A 385 -10.39 12.14 -6.72
C SER A 385 -9.49 11.01 -7.23
N TYR A 386 -10.06 9.95 -7.78
CA TYR A 386 -9.29 8.84 -8.37
C TYR A 386 -9.02 9.14 -9.84
N VAL A 387 -7.79 9.53 -10.15
CA VAL A 387 -7.43 9.93 -11.52
C VAL A 387 -7.23 8.71 -12.41
N PRO A 388 -7.75 8.73 -13.65
CA PRO A 388 -7.44 7.69 -14.62
C PRO A 388 -5.99 7.84 -15.10
N ASN A 389 -5.58 6.89 -15.92
CA ASN A 389 -4.32 6.84 -16.63
C ASN A 389 -3.83 8.23 -17.11
N ARG A 390 -2.57 8.60 -16.75
CA ARG A 390 -1.94 9.87 -17.10
C ARG A 390 -0.43 9.74 -17.31
N TYR A 391 0.05 8.58 -17.68
CA TYR A 391 1.48 8.34 -17.85
C TYR A 391 2.12 9.30 -18.84
N SER A 392 1.44 9.60 -19.94
CA SER A 392 1.93 10.53 -20.97
C SER A 392 2.22 11.95 -20.49
N ASN A 393 1.70 12.32 -19.30
CA ASN A 393 1.90 13.64 -18.70
C ASN A 393 3.05 13.65 -17.67
N LEU A 394 3.74 12.53 -17.47
CA LEU A 394 4.85 12.45 -16.53
C LEU A 394 6.17 12.78 -17.22
N ALA A 395 6.94 13.68 -16.61
CA ALA A 395 8.32 13.94 -16.99
C ALA A 395 9.25 12.81 -16.54
N ALA A 396 10.46 12.77 -17.06
CA ALA A 396 11.51 11.91 -16.50
C ALA A 396 11.85 12.33 -15.06
N GLY A 397 12.23 11.37 -14.20
CA GLY A 397 12.56 11.60 -12.79
C GLY A 397 11.47 11.11 -11.84
N PRO A 398 11.58 11.37 -10.52
CA PRO A 398 10.61 10.91 -9.55
C PRO A 398 9.19 11.38 -9.87
N ILE A 399 8.23 10.46 -9.76
CA ILE A 399 6.83 10.70 -10.10
C ILE A 399 6.21 11.66 -9.08
N PRO A 400 5.66 12.82 -9.52
CA PRO A 400 4.99 13.73 -8.61
C PRO A 400 3.62 13.19 -8.19
N PRO A 401 3.07 13.59 -7.03
CA PRO A 401 1.68 13.31 -6.73
C PRO A 401 0.74 13.94 -7.78
N PRO A 402 -0.42 13.31 -8.06
CA PRO A 402 -1.35 13.85 -9.05
C PRO A 402 -1.83 15.24 -8.60
N PRO A 403 -2.03 16.19 -9.55
CA PRO A 403 -2.46 17.53 -9.21
C PRO A 403 -3.81 17.50 -8.49
N THR A 404 -3.98 18.36 -7.49
CA THR A 404 -5.23 18.48 -6.75
C THR A 404 -6.35 18.94 -7.70
N TYR A 405 -7.48 18.23 -7.70
CA TYR A 405 -8.63 18.62 -8.50
C TYR A 405 -9.22 19.95 -7.97
N THR A 406 -9.03 21.03 -8.71
CA THR A 406 -9.70 22.30 -8.46
C THR A 406 -10.95 22.37 -9.33
N ASN A 407 -12.13 22.36 -8.69
CA ASN A 407 -13.40 22.49 -9.39
C ASN A 407 -13.56 23.94 -9.90
N THR A 408 -12.96 24.24 -11.04
CA THR A 408 -12.92 25.60 -11.63
C THR A 408 -14.27 26.04 -12.22
N ARG A 409 -15.32 25.20 -12.18
CA ARG A 409 -16.63 25.52 -12.78
C ARG A 409 -17.56 26.41 -11.95
N LEU A 410 -17.20 26.75 -10.70
CA LEU A 410 -18.10 27.55 -9.84
C LEU A 410 -17.80 29.07 -9.82
N THR A 411 -16.76 29.56 -10.48
CA THR A 411 -16.43 30.99 -10.48
C THR A 411 -16.85 31.75 -11.74
N SER A 412 -17.29 31.07 -12.79
CA SER A 412 -17.66 31.74 -14.05
C SER A 412 -19.15 32.20 -14.13
N LEU A 413 -19.98 31.84 -13.14
CA LEU A 413 -21.42 32.16 -13.17
C LEU A 413 -21.85 33.34 -12.26
N ARG A 414 -20.91 34.13 -11.73
CA ARG A 414 -21.23 35.33 -10.93
C ARG A 414 -20.78 36.65 -11.54
N LYS A 415 -20.73 36.81 -12.86
CA LYS A 415 -20.76 38.15 -13.46
C LYS A 415 -22.21 38.49 -13.74
N ARG A 416 -22.86 39.20 -12.81
CA ARG A 416 -24.15 39.90 -13.05
C ARG A 416 -23.94 40.91 -14.15
N PRO A 417 -24.85 40.99 -15.16
CA PRO A 417 -24.82 42.06 -16.11
C PRO A 417 -25.17 43.40 -15.38
N GLY A 418 -24.33 44.40 -15.62
CA GLY A 418 -24.52 45.73 -15.06
C GLY A 418 -25.87 46.32 -15.44
N ARG A 419 -26.52 46.91 -14.44
CA ARG A 419 -27.68 47.79 -14.64
C ARG A 419 -27.27 48.94 -15.55
N ARG A 420 -27.86 49.01 -16.73
CA ARG A 420 -27.84 50.25 -17.55
C ARG A 420 -28.69 51.28 -16.84
N SER A 421 -28.09 52.39 -16.41
CA SER A 421 -28.78 53.63 -16.06
C SER A 421 -29.37 54.26 -17.34
N ARG A 422 -30.67 54.52 -17.34
CA ARG A 422 -31.29 55.42 -18.30
C ARG A 422 -31.11 56.83 -17.76
N SER A 423 -30.51 57.67 -18.56
CA SER A 423 -30.67 59.13 -18.55
C SER A 423 -31.78 59.54 -19.52
#